data_be096745956f0ea72c7749ef562ec7f9
#
_entry.id   be096745956f0ea72c7749ef562ec7f9
#
_cell.length_a   1.000
_cell.length_b   1.000
_cell.length_c   1.000
_cell.angle_alpha   90.00
_cell.angle_beta   90.00
_cell.angle_gamma   90.00
#
_symmetry.space_group_name_H-M   'P 1'
#
loop_
_entity.id
_entity.type
_entity.pdbx_description
1 polymer ?
#
loop_
_entity_poly.entity_id
_entity_poly.type
_entity_poly.pdbx_seq_one_letter_code
_entity_poly.pdbx_strand_id
1 'polypeptide(L)'
;MRQIKMIRFYIGRIMKNLAVFIRWGVFSTFVGLFVGAFSTLFAFCLRQVTTFRTQNPWIILLLPLAGVVIVFLYGVFRYKNDKGTNMVLSSIHAEAEVPFRMAPLIFISTIITHLFGGSAGREGAALQLGGSIGQQLGKLFRFDEKDQRIVVMCGMSAAFSAIFGTPIAASIFSMEVVSVGVMYYAALVPCVFSSLVASKFATHMGIGPNVFKIRHMPMFQVVPSLKIIGLALCCAALSVVFCMALHSLGDFYRKRLKNPYIRIVVSSLVIILLTILLQTDDYMGAGVPVIQRAIRGQVDPLAFVWKIVFTALTLEAGFKGGEIVPSFFVGATFGCLFGQLLGISPSLCAAVGMMSVFCGVTNCPITSMLIAFELFGYHGVPFFLLGISVSYLMSGYYGLYHDQTIVYSKYKTEYINRKARE
;
A
#
# COMPACT_ATOMS: atom_id res chain seq x y z
N MET A 1 -4.75 -50.97 -26.05
CA MET A 1 -5.92 -50.37 -25.36
C MET A 1 -5.54 -49.56 -24.13
N ARG A 2 -4.67 -49.99 -23.22
CA ARG A 2 -4.29 -49.27 -21.99
C ARG A 2 -3.60 -47.93 -22.27
N GLN A 3 -2.69 -47.84 -23.24
CA GLN A 3 -2.00 -46.61 -23.65
C GLN A 3 -2.95 -45.58 -24.26
N ILE A 4 -3.91 -46.00 -25.11
CA ILE A 4 -4.88 -45.08 -25.71
C ILE A 4 -5.81 -44.46 -24.64
N LYS A 5 -6.22 -45.25 -23.65
CA LYS A 5 -7.02 -44.74 -22.51
C LYS A 5 -6.21 -43.72 -21.68
N MET A 6 -4.93 -43.96 -21.47
CA MET A 6 -4.02 -43.05 -20.76
C MET A 6 -3.82 -41.74 -21.53
N ILE A 7 -3.58 -41.79 -22.84
CA ILE A 7 -3.46 -40.60 -23.70
C ILE A 7 -4.75 -39.79 -23.68
N ARG A 8 -5.92 -40.41 -23.83
CA ARG A 8 -7.21 -39.70 -23.74
C ARG A 8 -7.43 -39.04 -22.38
N PHE A 9 -7.03 -39.68 -21.30
CA PHE A 9 -7.11 -39.13 -19.95
C PHE A 9 -6.22 -37.85 -19.82
N TYR A 10 -4.97 -37.91 -20.28
CA TYR A 10 -4.07 -36.76 -20.25
C TYR A 10 -4.55 -35.62 -21.15
N ILE A 11 -5.01 -35.89 -22.37
CA ILE A 11 -5.59 -34.89 -23.26
C ILE A 11 -6.81 -34.26 -22.63
N GLY A 12 -7.72 -35.01 -22.04
CA GLY A 12 -8.90 -34.48 -21.35
C GLY A 12 -8.54 -33.60 -20.16
N ARG A 13 -7.47 -33.93 -19.43
CA ARG A 13 -6.95 -33.09 -18.33
C ARG A 13 -6.31 -31.78 -18.83
N ILE A 14 -5.52 -31.87 -19.92
CA ILE A 14 -4.93 -30.67 -20.55
C ILE A 14 -6.04 -29.75 -21.07
N MET A 15 -7.07 -30.25 -21.72
CA MET A 15 -8.18 -29.44 -22.22
C MET A 15 -8.95 -28.76 -21.09
N LYS A 16 -9.17 -29.45 -19.96
CA LYS A 16 -9.78 -28.84 -18.77
C LYS A 16 -8.92 -27.69 -18.20
N ASN A 17 -7.61 -27.93 -18.06
CA ASN A 17 -6.68 -26.90 -17.57
C ASN A 17 -6.62 -25.69 -18.51
N LEU A 18 -6.62 -25.91 -19.82
CA LEU A 18 -6.67 -24.88 -20.84
C LEU A 18 -7.97 -24.05 -20.76
N ALA A 19 -9.10 -24.71 -20.58
CA ALA A 19 -10.39 -24.02 -20.41
C ALA A 19 -10.40 -23.13 -19.16
N VAL A 20 -9.87 -23.60 -18.04
CA VAL A 20 -9.71 -22.82 -16.81
C VAL A 20 -8.78 -21.63 -17.03
N PHE A 21 -7.64 -21.84 -17.71
CA PHE A 21 -6.70 -20.78 -18.04
C PHE A 21 -7.34 -19.69 -18.93
N ILE A 22 -8.05 -20.10 -19.99
CA ILE A 22 -8.74 -19.14 -20.87
C ILE A 22 -9.82 -18.38 -20.11
N ARG A 23 -10.63 -19.07 -19.30
CA ARG A 23 -11.69 -18.45 -18.48
C ARG A 23 -11.10 -17.35 -17.59
N TRP A 24 -10.05 -17.66 -16.81
CA TRP A 24 -9.40 -16.70 -15.94
C TRP A 24 -8.65 -15.62 -16.71
N GLY A 25 -7.97 -15.96 -17.81
CA GLY A 25 -7.27 -14.99 -18.65
C GLY A 25 -8.19 -13.93 -19.23
N VAL A 26 -9.32 -14.34 -19.81
CA VAL A 26 -10.33 -13.41 -20.36
C VAL A 26 -10.96 -12.58 -19.25
N PHE A 27 -11.41 -13.20 -18.17
CA PHE A 27 -12.07 -12.50 -17.07
C PHE A 27 -11.14 -11.51 -16.37
N SER A 28 -9.90 -11.90 -16.06
CA SER A 28 -8.94 -11.02 -15.41
C SER A 28 -8.47 -9.88 -16.32
N THR A 29 -8.42 -10.09 -17.63
CA THR A 29 -8.21 -9.01 -18.60
C THR A 29 -9.35 -7.99 -18.54
N PHE A 30 -10.60 -8.45 -18.49
CA PHE A 30 -11.76 -7.57 -18.33
C PHE A 30 -11.71 -6.79 -16.99
N VAL A 31 -11.42 -7.48 -15.87
CA VAL A 31 -11.23 -6.82 -14.55
C VAL A 31 -10.10 -5.81 -14.61
N GLY A 32 -8.97 -6.16 -15.24
CA GLY A 32 -7.82 -5.28 -15.42
C GLY A 32 -8.16 -4.00 -16.18
N LEU A 33 -8.92 -4.08 -17.26
CA LEU A 33 -9.38 -2.91 -18.03
C LEU A 33 -10.36 -2.07 -17.20
N PHE A 34 -11.38 -2.70 -16.61
CA PHE A 34 -12.45 -2.00 -15.92
C PHE A 34 -11.94 -1.32 -14.64
N VAL A 35 -11.29 -2.07 -13.75
CA VAL A 35 -10.71 -1.53 -12.51
C VAL A 35 -9.57 -0.59 -12.83
N GLY A 36 -8.74 -0.92 -13.84
CA GLY A 36 -7.67 -0.06 -14.33
C GLY A 36 -8.17 1.30 -14.78
N ALA A 37 -9.28 1.37 -15.50
CA ALA A 37 -9.88 2.63 -15.94
C ALA A 37 -10.32 3.50 -14.74
N PHE A 38 -11.05 2.94 -13.77
CA PHE A 38 -11.46 3.67 -12.57
C PHE A 38 -10.26 4.12 -11.73
N SER A 39 -9.25 3.28 -11.58
CA SER A 39 -8.03 3.61 -10.82
C SER A 39 -7.18 4.66 -11.53
N THR A 40 -7.13 4.64 -12.85
CA THR A 40 -6.47 5.67 -13.66
C THR A 40 -7.20 7.02 -13.53
N LEU A 41 -8.53 7.03 -13.57
CA LEU A 41 -9.32 8.22 -13.31
C LEU A 41 -9.05 8.77 -11.90
N PHE A 42 -8.99 7.89 -10.89
CA PHE A 42 -8.65 8.25 -9.53
C PHE A 42 -7.26 8.89 -9.42
N ALA A 43 -6.24 8.28 -10.06
CA ALA A 43 -4.88 8.84 -10.10
C ALA A 43 -4.83 10.20 -10.79
N PHE A 44 -5.59 10.37 -11.88
CA PHE A 44 -5.70 11.65 -12.58
C PHE A 44 -6.33 12.72 -11.70
N CYS A 45 -7.47 12.44 -11.06
CA CYS A 45 -8.11 13.36 -10.12
C CYS A 45 -7.17 13.75 -8.97
N LEU A 46 -6.47 12.77 -8.37
CA LEU A 46 -5.50 13.04 -7.30
C LEU A 46 -4.35 13.93 -7.76
N ARG A 47 -3.86 13.73 -8.98
CA ARG A 47 -2.83 14.59 -9.57
C ARG A 47 -3.33 16.02 -9.72
N GLN A 48 -4.54 16.25 -10.23
CA GLN A 48 -5.11 17.56 -10.43
C GLN A 48 -5.32 18.29 -9.09
N VAL A 49 -5.94 17.65 -8.10
CA VAL A 49 -6.17 18.28 -6.80
C VAL A 49 -4.87 18.55 -6.03
N THR A 50 -3.85 17.68 -6.20
CA THR A 50 -2.53 17.92 -5.61
C THR A 50 -1.86 19.14 -6.25
N THR A 51 -1.90 19.27 -7.58
CA THR A 51 -1.37 20.43 -8.29
C THR A 51 -2.11 21.71 -7.88
N PHE A 52 -3.43 21.67 -7.79
CA PHE A 52 -4.25 22.80 -7.34
C PHE A 52 -3.89 23.23 -5.90
N ARG A 53 -3.75 22.26 -4.97
CA ARG A 53 -3.33 22.53 -3.61
C ARG A 53 -1.96 23.18 -3.52
N THR A 54 -0.98 22.67 -4.28
CA THR A 54 0.39 23.25 -4.25
C THR A 54 0.45 24.67 -4.79
N GLN A 55 -0.48 25.05 -5.68
CA GLN A 55 -0.63 26.42 -6.17
C GLN A 55 -1.42 27.32 -5.18
N ASN A 56 -2.18 26.72 -4.27
CA ASN A 56 -3.04 27.41 -3.32
C ASN A 56 -2.81 26.91 -1.88
N PRO A 57 -1.68 27.25 -1.22
CA PRO A 57 -1.34 26.71 0.11
C PRO A 57 -2.37 27.01 1.20
N TRP A 58 -3.10 28.13 1.07
CA TRP A 58 -4.13 28.55 2.03
C TRP A 58 -5.29 27.56 2.17
N ILE A 59 -5.47 26.66 1.20
CA ILE A 59 -6.61 25.72 1.15
C ILE A 59 -6.59 24.73 2.33
N ILE A 60 -5.44 24.55 3.01
CA ILE A 60 -5.33 23.75 4.23
C ILE A 60 -6.22 24.27 5.35
N LEU A 61 -6.49 25.59 5.39
CA LEU A 61 -7.37 26.19 6.39
C LEU A 61 -8.81 25.65 6.34
N LEU A 62 -9.20 25.09 5.20
CA LEU A 62 -10.50 24.43 4.99
C LEU A 62 -10.48 22.93 5.35
N LEU A 63 -9.37 22.38 5.84
CA LEU A 63 -9.25 20.98 6.23
C LEU A 63 -10.32 20.55 7.26
N PRO A 64 -10.69 21.35 8.29
CA PRO A 64 -11.78 20.99 9.20
C PRO A 64 -13.13 20.82 8.50
N LEU A 65 -13.46 21.71 7.58
CA LEU A 65 -14.69 21.62 6.78
C LEU A 65 -14.68 20.38 5.89
N ALA A 66 -13.57 20.12 5.22
CA ALA A 66 -13.37 18.91 4.42
C ALA A 66 -13.57 17.63 5.24
N GLY A 67 -13.04 17.61 6.46
CA GLY A 67 -13.23 16.50 7.40
C GLY A 67 -14.69 16.28 7.77
N VAL A 68 -15.42 17.34 8.09
CA VAL A 68 -16.86 17.28 8.38
C VAL A 68 -17.65 16.72 7.18
N VAL A 69 -17.31 17.14 5.96
CA VAL A 69 -17.92 16.61 4.72
C VAL A 69 -17.69 15.11 4.57
N ILE A 70 -16.47 14.64 4.83
CA ILE A 70 -16.15 13.20 4.78
C ILE A 70 -17.00 12.42 5.79
N VAL A 71 -17.04 12.86 7.05
CA VAL A 71 -17.84 12.18 8.09
C VAL A 71 -19.33 12.18 7.73
N PHE A 72 -19.84 13.29 7.20
CA PHE A 72 -21.22 13.41 6.74
C PHE A 72 -21.52 12.43 5.61
N LEU A 73 -20.68 12.34 4.58
CA LEU A 73 -20.84 11.38 3.46
C LEU A 73 -20.92 9.94 3.97
N TYR A 74 -20.00 9.53 4.86
CA TYR A 74 -20.04 8.18 5.46
C TYR A 74 -21.29 7.95 6.32
N GLY A 75 -21.83 9.01 6.94
CA GLY A 75 -23.10 8.98 7.66
C GLY A 75 -24.30 8.77 6.75
N VAL A 76 -24.41 9.54 5.66
CA VAL A 76 -25.50 9.46 4.67
C VAL A 76 -25.56 8.07 4.02
N PHE A 77 -24.40 7.54 3.62
CA PHE A 77 -24.32 6.20 3.03
C PHE A 77 -24.44 5.06 4.07
N ARG A 78 -24.70 5.38 5.34
CA ARG A 78 -24.82 4.41 6.45
C ARG A 78 -23.60 3.47 6.56
N TYR A 79 -22.42 3.97 6.24
CA TYR A 79 -21.16 3.22 6.28
C TYR A 79 -20.28 3.70 7.44
N LYS A 80 -20.82 3.58 8.70
CA LYS A 80 -20.17 4.11 9.90
C LYS A 80 -18.99 3.27 10.40
N ASN A 81 -19.00 1.97 10.14
CA ASN A 81 -17.96 1.03 10.59
C ASN A 81 -16.99 0.70 9.45
N ASP A 82 -16.35 1.72 8.90
CA ASP A 82 -15.33 1.54 7.88
C ASP A 82 -14.03 0.99 8.51
N LYS A 83 -13.66 -0.22 8.13
CA LYS A 83 -12.39 -0.86 8.51
C LYS A 83 -11.26 -0.56 7.51
N GLY A 84 -11.49 0.29 6.53
CA GLY A 84 -10.50 0.62 5.52
C GLY A 84 -10.04 -0.61 4.73
N THR A 85 -8.72 -0.71 4.49
CA THR A 85 -8.11 -1.85 3.78
C THR A 85 -8.36 -3.19 4.49
N ASN A 86 -8.51 -3.20 5.81
CA ASN A 86 -8.83 -4.43 6.56
C ASN A 86 -10.14 -5.09 6.12
N MET A 87 -11.15 -4.30 5.68
CA MET A 87 -12.40 -4.86 5.16
C MET A 87 -12.16 -5.72 3.91
N VAL A 88 -11.25 -5.29 3.04
CA VAL A 88 -10.91 -6.04 1.82
C VAL A 88 -10.16 -7.32 2.17
N LEU A 89 -9.23 -7.27 3.13
CA LEU A 89 -8.50 -8.45 3.60
C LEU A 89 -9.43 -9.45 4.27
N SER A 90 -10.35 -8.98 5.14
CA SER A 90 -11.37 -9.84 5.77
C SER A 90 -12.27 -10.53 4.72
N SER A 91 -12.55 -9.88 3.59
CA SER A 91 -13.39 -10.49 2.54
C SER A 91 -12.70 -11.65 1.83
N ILE A 92 -11.37 -11.63 1.72
CA ILE A 92 -10.59 -12.74 1.15
C ILE A 92 -10.59 -13.93 2.11
N HIS A 93 -10.65 -13.69 3.43
CA HIS A 93 -10.82 -14.75 4.44
C HIS A 93 -12.27 -15.25 4.56
N ALA A 94 -13.23 -14.69 3.80
CA ALA A 94 -14.68 -14.91 3.91
C ALA A 94 -15.28 -14.50 5.27
N GLU A 95 -14.64 -13.59 5.99
CA GLU A 95 -15.15 -13.05 7.25
C GLU A 95 -16.13 -11.89 7.04
N ALA A 96 -16.08 -11.24 5.87
CA ALA A 96 -16.92 -10.08 5.53
C ALA A 96 -17.12 -9.93 4.03
N GLU A 97 -18.12 -9.16 3.63
CA GLU A 97 -18.31 -8.71 2.24
C GLU A 97 -17.89 -7.25 2.09
N VAL A 98 -17.25 -6.93 0.95
CA VAL A 98 -16.92 -5.54 0.60
C VAL A 98 -18.12 -4.90 -0.08
N PRO A 99 -18.81 -3.94 0.56
CA PRO A 99 -19.98 -3.32 -0.05
C PRO A 99 -19.58 -2.41 -1.20
N PHE A 100 -20.40 -2.36 -2.26
CA PHE A 100 -20.16 -1.47 -3.41
C PHE A 100 -20.02 0.01 -3.02
N ARG A 101 -20.71 0.43 -1.96
CA ARG A 101 -20.64 1.80 -1.42
C ARG A 101 -19.23 2.23 -1.04
N MET A 102 -18.35 1.28 -0.71
CA MET A 102 -16.95 1.58 -0.37
C MET A 102 -16.21 2.24 -1.55
N ALA A 103 -16.42 1.77 -2.79
CA ALA A 103 -15.71 2.28 -3.96
C ALA A 103 -15.91 3.80 -4.18
N PRO A 104 -17.13 4.33 -4.32
CA PRO A 104 -17.33 5.77 -4.49
C PRO A 104 -16.97 6.58 -3.25
N LEU A 105 -17.20 6.05 -2.04
CA LEU A 105 -16.86 6.74 -0.80
C LEU A 105 -15.37 6.93 -0.64
N ILE A 106 -14.56 5.88 -0.81
CA ILE A 106 -13.10 5.98 -0.69
C ILE A 106 -12.52 6.86 -1.80
N PHE A 107 -13.06 6.77 -3.03
CA PHE A 107 -12.66 7.60 -4.17
C PHE A 107 -12.81 9.09 -3.85
N ILE A 108 -14.03 9.52 -3.50
CA ILE A 108 -14.34 10.93 -3.25
C ILE A 108 -13.60 11.43 -1.99
N SER A 109 -13.65 10.66 -0.90
CA SER A 109 -13.08 11.10 0.38
C SER A 109 -11.56 11.19 0.34
N THR A 110 -10.87 10.31 -0.42
CA THR A 110 -9.43 10.42 -0.59
C THR A 110 -9.05 11.64 -1.43
N ILE A 111 -9.83 11.97 -2.46
CA ILE A 111 -9.62 13.20 -3.25
C ILE A 111 -9.78 14.43 -2.35
N ILE A 112 -10.83 14.47 -1.53
CA ILE A 112 -11.05 15.56 -0.55
C ILE A 112 -9.86 15.64 0.43
N THR A 113 -9.41 14.53 0.99
CA THR A 113 -8.25 14.51 1.90
C THR A 113 -7.00 15.11 1.24
N HIS A 114 -6.71 14.72 0.00
CA HIS A 114 -5.53 15.22 -0.73
C HIS A 114 -5.67 16.69 -1.15
N LEU A 115 -6.87 17.12 -1.51
CA LEU A 115 -7.16 18.50 -1.91
C LEU A 115 -6.86 19.46 -0.76
N PHE A 116 -7.31 19.13 0.46
CA PHE A 116 -7.18 19.98 1.63
C PHE A 116 -5.93 19.72 2.48
N GLY A 117 -4.99 18.91 2.00
CA GLY A 117 -3.66 18.79 2.62
C GLY A 117 -3.54 17.72 3.71
N GLY A 118 -4.52 16.82 3.86
CA GLY A 118 -4.38 15.68 4.77
C GLY A 118 -3.20 14.79 4.37
N SER A 119 -2.42 14.33 5.36
CA SER A 119 -1.23 13.48 5.17
C SER A 119 -1.62 12.03 4.97
N ALA A 120 -1.76 11.61 3.73
CA ALA A 120 -2.15 10.24 3.39
C ALA A 120 -1.58 9.82 2.03
N GLY A 121 -1.42 8.52 1.82
CA GLY A 121 -1.16 7.91 0.53
C GLY A 121 -2.44 7.65 -0.25
N ARG A 122 -2.30 7.03 -1.42
CA ARG A 122 -3.39 6.70 -2.34
C ARG A 122 -3.55 5.20 -2.56
N GLU A 123 -2.52 4.43 -2.24
CA GLU A 123 -2.43 3.00 -2.57
C GLU A 123 -3.41 2.16 -1.73
N GLY A 124 -3.54 2.42 -0.42
CA GLY A 124 -4.55 1.77 0.43
C GLY A 124 -5.97 2.06 -0.05
N ALA A 125 -6.24 3.30 -0.48
CA ALA A 125 -7.52 3.66 -1.11
C ALA A 125 -7.75 2.91 -2.43
N ALA A 126 -6.69 2.71 -3.23
CA ALA A 126 -6.76 1.93 -4.46
C ALA A 126 -7.11 0.46 -4.20
N LEU A 127 -6.51 -0.15 -3.18
CA LEU A 127 -6.84 -1.53 -2.78
C LEU A 127 -8.32 -1.67 -2.41
N GLN A 128 -8.85 -0.70 -1.66
CA GLN A 128 -10.28 -0.66 -1.29
C GLN A 128 -11.18 -0.47 -2.52
N LEU A 129 -10.83 0.46 -3.40
CA LEU A 129 -11.53 0.70 -4.66
C LEU A 129 -11.54 -0.56 -5.53
N GLY A 130 -10.36 -1.13 -5.78
CA GLY A 130 -10.20 -2.31 -6.64
C GLY A 130 -10.86 -3.55 -6.06
N GLY A 131 -10.69 -3.80 -4.76
CA GLY A 131 -11.33 -4.93 -4.08
C GLY A 131 -12.86 -4.83 -4.08
N SER A 132 -13.41 -3.63 -3.84
CA SER A 132 -14.85 -3.39 -3.88
C SER A 132 -15.44 -3.60 -5.28
N ILE A 133 -14.81 -3.03 -6.31
CA ILE A 133 -15.24 -3.23 -7.71
C ILE A 133 -15.08 -4.70 -8.10
N GLY A 134 -13.94 -5.33 -7.76
CA GLY A 134 -13.69 -6.74 -8.02
C GLY A 134 -14.78 -7.64 -7.45
N GLN A 135 -15.15 -7.45 -6.19
CA GLN A 135 -16.21 -8.24 -5.56
C GLN A 135 -17.57 -8.08 -6.28
N GLN A 136 -17.91 -6.85 -6.70
CA GLN A 136 -19.16 -6.64 -7.44
C GLN A 136 -19.14 -7.32 -8.81
N LEU A 137 -18.02 -7.27 -9.52
CA LEU A 137 -17.85 -8.01 -10.77
C LEU A 137 -17.98 -9.52 -10.55
N GLY A 138 -17.39 -10.06 -9.47
CA GLY A 138 -17.55 -11.46 -9.09
C GLY A 138 -19.01 -11.87 -8.88
N LYS A 139 -19.78 -11.03 -8.17
CA LYS A 139 -21.23 -11.24 -7.97
C LYS A 139 -22.01 -11.14 -9.28
N LEU A 140 -21.71 -10.14 -10.11
CA LEU A 140 -22.37 -9.94 -11.40
C LEU A 140 -22.18 -11.13 -12.34
N PHE A 141 -20.96 -11.69 -12.39
CA PHE A 141 -20.64 -12.87 -13.19
C PHE A 141 -20.95 -14.20 -12.49
N ARG A 142 -21.60 -14.16 -11.32
CA ARG A 142 -22.06 -15.32 -10.54
C ARG A 142 -20.92 -16.32 -10.21
N PHE A 143 -19.76 -15.83 -9.85
CA PHE A 143 -18.69 -16.66 -9.32
C PHE A 143 -19.09 -17.24 -7.96
N ASP A 144 -18.64 -18.45 -7.66
CA ASP A 144 -18.80 -19.03 -6.33
C ASP A 144 -17.95 -18.29 -5.27
N GLU A 145 -18.17 -18.57 -4.00
CA GLU A 145 -17.48 -17.88 -2.90
C GLU A 145 -15.95 -18.03 -2.96
N LYS A 146 -15.43 -19.15 -3.45
CA LYS A 146 -13.99 -19.41 -3.57
C LYS A 146 -13.38 -18.59 -4.69
N ASP A 147 -14.03 -18.59 -5.85
CA ASP A 147 -13.62 -17.81 -7.02
C ASP A 147 -13.78 -16.30 -6.76
N GLN A 148 -14.79 -15.85 -5.97
CA GLN A 148 -14.96 -14.45 -5.59
C GLN A 148 -13.74 -13.88 -4.84
N ARG A 149 -13.08 -14.67 -3.99
CA ARG A 149 -11.83 -14.27 -3.32
C ARG A 149 -10.73 -13.95 -4.32
N ILE A 150 -10.60 -14.78 -5.36
CA ILE A 150 -9.63 -14.56 -6.46
C ILE A 150 -9.99 -13.27 -7.21
N VAL A 151 -11.27 -13.01 -7.46
CA VAL A 151 -11.71 -11.80 -8.16
C VAL A 151 -11.44 -10.52 -7.35
N VAL A 152 -11.60 -10.55 -6.02
CA VAL A 152 -11.22 -9.45 -5.14
C VAL A 152 -9.72 -9.16 -5.25
N MET A 153 -8.87 -10.21 -5.19
CA MET A 153 -7.42 -10.06 -5.36
C MET A 153 -7.05 -9.53 -6.75
N CYS A 154 -7.75 -9.94 -7.83
CA CYS A 154 -7.58 -9.35 -9.16
C CYS A 154 -7.88 -7.85 -9.19
N GLY A 155 -8.98 -7.44 -8.55
CA GLY A 155 -9.33 -6.03 -8.44
C GLY A 155 -8.29 -5.22 -7.66
N MET A 156 -7.81 -5.74 -6.51
CA MET A 156 -6.71 -5.13 -5.75
C MET A 156 -5.45 -4.98 -6.60
N SER A 157 -5.06 -6.06 -7.30
CA SER A 157 -3.88 -6.11 -8.15
C SER A 157 -3.95 -5.08 -9.29
N ALA A 158 -5.08 -5.02 -9.98
CA ALA A 158 -5.32 -4.06 -11.06
C ALA A 158 -5.25 -2.61 -10.57
N ALA A 159 -5.92 -2.30 -9.45
CA ALA A 159 -5.97 -0.94 -8.93
C ALA A 159 -4.60 -0.48 -8.40
N PHE A 160 -3.90 -1.32 -7.65
CA PHE A 160 -2.55 -1.00 -7.17
C PHE A 160 -1.58 -0.77 -8.32
N SER A 161 -1.62 -1.66 -9.33
CA SER A 161 -0.78 -1.58 -10.53
C SER A 161 -1.02 -0.29 -11.33
N ALA A 162 -2.29 0.09 -11.56
CA ALA A 162 -2.63 1.29 -12.31
C ALA A 162 -2.15 2.58 -11.63
N ILE A 163 -2.16 2.62 -10.29
CA ILE A 163 -1.80 3.80 -9.51
C ILE A 163 -0.30 3.89 -9.26
N PHE A 164 0.34 2.76 -8.98
CA PHE A 164 1.73 2.73 -8.56
C PHE A 164 2.70 2.46 -9.72
N GLY A 165 2.22 1.83 -10.79
CA GLY A 165 3.02 1.53 -11.98
C GLY A 165 3.97 0.35 -11.79
N THR A 166 3.70 -0.55 -10.84
CA THR A 166 4.50 -1.73 -10.52
C THR A 166 3.66 -3.01 -10.68
N PRO A 167 3.42 -3.48 -11.92
CA PRO A 167 2.49 -4.58 -12.17
C PRO A 167 2.93 -5.93 -11.59
N ILE A 168 4.23 -6.22 -11.56
CA ILE A 168 4.74 -7.48 -11.02
C ILE A 168 4.52 -7.50 -9.50
N ALA A 169 4.95 -6.44 -8.83
CA ALA A 169 4.76 -6.31 -7.40
C ALA A 169 3.28 -6.27 -7.00
N ALA A 170 2.43 -5.58 -7.77
CA ALA A 170 0.99 -5.50 -7.51
C ALA A 170 0.31 -6.88 -7.54
N SER A 171 0.69 -7.74 -8.49
CA SER A 171 0.15 -9.10 -8.58
C SER A 171 0.50 -9.93 -7.35
N ILE A 172 1.74 -9.86 -6.88
CA ILE A 172 2.22 -10.60 -5.71
C ILE A 172 1.67 -9.98 -4.41
N PHE A 173 1.63 -8.64 -4.31
CA PHE A 173 1.11 -7.96 -3.13
C PHE A 173 -0.31 -8.41 -2.77
N SER A 174 -1.19 -8.51 -3.76
CA SER A 174 -2.57 -8.91 -3.54
C SER A 174 -2.72 -10.33 -2.96
N MET A 175 -1.72 -11.20 -3.18
CA MET A 175 -1.68 -12.56 -2.65
C MET A 175 -0.90 -12.67 -1.32
N GLU A 176 0.13 -11.83 -1.14
CA GLU A 176 1.03 -11.88 0.02
C GLU A 176 0.48 -11.12 1.22
N VAL A 177 -0.18 -9.98 1.00
CA VAL A 177 -0.68 -9.11 2.08
C VAL A 177 -1.77 -9.75 2.92
N VAL A 178 -2.46 -10.74 2.39
CA VAL A 178 -3.59 -11.42 3.04
C VAL A 178 -3.12 -12.27 4.22
N SER A 179 -2.03 -13.05 4.02
CA SER A 179 -1.54 -14.00 5.01
C SER A 179 -0.03 -14.11 4.98
N VAL A 180 0.62 -13.92 6.12
CA VAL A 180 2.07 -14.07 6.28
C VAL A 180 2.43 -15.56 6.35
N GLY A 181 3.36 -15.99 5.49
CA GLY A 181 3.81 -17.39 5.41
C GLY A 181 3.01 -18.30 4.49
N VAL A 182 1.88 -17.83 3.92
CA VAL A 182 1.08 -18.57 2.93
C VAL A 182 0.63 -17.61 1.84
N MET A 183 0.83 -18.01 0.57
CA MET A 183 0.32 -17.29 -0.59
C MET A 183 -0.83 -18.03 -1.29
N TYR A 184 -1.79 -17.26 -1.80
CA TYR A 184 -2.91 -17.79 -2.59
C TYR A 184 -2.51 -17.99 -4.05
N TYR A 185 -1.68 -19.01 -4.35
CA TYR A 185 -1.15 -19.26 -5.71
C TYR A 185 -2.21 -19.49 -6.79
N ALA A 186 -3.43 -19.89 -6.42
CA ALA A 186 -4.54 -19.99 -7.37
C ALA A 186 -4.89 -18.63 -8.02
N ALA A 187 -4.59 -17.53 -7.34
CA ALA A 187 -4.81 -16.17 -7.84
C ALA A 187 -3.65 -15.64 -8.71
N LEU A 188 -2.53 -16.37 -8.85
CA LEU A 188 -1.32 -15.87 -9.53
C LEU A 188 -1.63 -15.44 -10.98
N VAL A 189 -2.15 -16.35 -11.79
CA VAL A 189 -2.45 -16.04 -13.20
C VAL A 189 -3.48 -14.91 -13.31
N PRO A 190 -4.63 -14.97 -12.63
CA PRO A 190 -5.60 -13.88 -12.63
C PRO A 190 -5.02 -12.51 -12.21
N CYS A 191 -4.24 -12.44 -11.13
CA CYS A 191 -3.65 -11.18 -10.63
C CYS A 191 -2.59 -10.63 -11.59
N VAL A 192 -1.77 -11.49 -12.21
CA VAL A 192 -0.77 -11.07 -13.21
C VAL A 192 -1.45 -10.46 -14.43
N PHE A 193 -2.47 -11.13 -14.99
CA PHE A 193 -3.18 -10.60 -16.16
C PHE A 193 -3.86 -9.27 -15.84
N SER A 194 -4.58 -9.18 -14.72
CA SER A 194 -5.28 -7.95 -14.33
C SER A 194 -4.32 -6.79 -14.06
N SER A 195 -3.18 -7.02 -13.39
CA SER A 195 -2.19 -5.98 -13.10
C SER A 195 -1.48 -5.48 -14.35
N LEU A 196 -1.06 -6.37 -15.24
CA LEU A 196 -0.38 -5.99 -16.49
C LEU A 196 -1.29 -5.17 -17.40
N VAL A 197 -2.53 -5.62 -17.57
CA VAL A 197 -3.53 -4.90 -18.37
C VAL A 197 -3.83 -3.53 -17.79
N ALA A 198 -4.05 -3.44 -16.48
CA ALA A 198 -4.32 -2.18 -15.79
C ALA A 198 -3.15 -1.20 -15.87
N SER A 199 -1.90 -1.68 -15.70
CA SER A 199 -0.69 -0.87 -15.82
C SER A 199 -0.52 -0.32 -17.25
N LYS A 200 -0.72 -1.16 -18.26
CA LYS A 200 -0.64 -0.74 -19.67
C LYS A 200 -1.71 0.29 -20.03
N PHE A 201 -2.94 0.07 -19.54
CA PHE A 201 -4.01 1.04 -19.70
C PHE A 201 -3.66 2.39 -19.05
N ALA A 202 -3.21 2.39 -17.77
CA ALA A 202 -2.83 3.60 -17.04
C ALA A 202 -1.69 4.34 -17.75
N THR A 203 -0.67 3.62 -18.23
CA THR A 203 0.46 4.20 -18.96
C THR A 203 0.01 4.85 -20.28
N HIS A 204 -0.91 4.21 -21.01
CA HIS A 204 -1.50 4.76 -22.24
C HIS A 204 -2.27 6.05 -21.96
N MET A 205 -2.91 6.15 -20.81
CA MET A 205 -3.66 7.34 -20.36
C MET A 205 -2.75 8.41 -19.70
N GLY A 206 -1.42 8.24 -19.73
CA GLY A 206 -0.45 9.22 -19.24
C GLY A 206 -0.16 9.13 -17.72
N ILE A 207 -0.54 8.03 -17.07
CA ILE A 207 -0.16 7.71 -15.70
C ILE A 207 0.97 6.67 -15.75
N GLY A 208 2.21 7.15 -15.81
CA GLY A 208 3.39 6.29 -15.87
C GLY A 208 3.93 5.88 -14.49
N PRO A 209 4.83 4.86 -14.46
CA PRO A 209 5.49 4.43 -13.24
C PRO A 209 6.42 5.51 -12.68
N ASN A 210 6.56 5.56 -11.36
CA ASN A 210 7.59 6.33 -10.69
C ASN A 210 8.88 5.52 -10.71
N VAL A 211 9.88 5.95 -11.49
CA VAL A 211 11.21 5.32 -11.51
C VAL A 211 12.21 6.24 -10.83
N PHE A 212 13.01 5.70 -9.93
CA PHE A 212 14.02 6.43 -9.19
C PHE A 212 15.41 5.92 -9.56
N LYS A 213 16.37 6.83 -9.67
CA LYS A 213 17.78 6.48 -9.94
C LYS A 213 18.59 6.62 -8.66
N ILE A 214 19.21 5.51 -8.24
CA ILE A 214 20.16 5.51 -7.12
C ILE A 214 21.46 6.13 -7.59
N ARG A 215 21.99 7.09 -6.82
CA ARG A 215 23.26 7.75 -7.07
C ARG A 215 24.36 7.11 -6.22
N HIS A 216 25.56 6.97 -6.81
CA HIS A 216 26.75 6.47 -6.10
C HIS A 216 26.52 5.12 -5.42
N MET A 217 26.21 4.10 -6.23
CA MET A 217 26.06 2.71 -5.76
C MET A 217 27.44 2.17 -5.35
N PRO A 218 27.66 1.81 -4.07
CA PRO A 218 28.90 1.16 -3.64
C PRO A 218 28.97 -0.28 -4.16
N MET A 219 30.18 -0.82 -4.26
CA MET A 219 30.34 -2.27 -4.48
C MET A 219 29.78 -3.04 -3.29
N PHE A 220 29.24 -4.24 -3.55
CA PHE A 220 28.75 -5.12 -2.50
C PHE A 220 29.96 -5.77 -1.78
N GLN A 221 30.30 -5.22 -0.63
CA GLN A 221 31.44 -5.61 0.22
C GLN A 221 30.99 -5.69 1.68
N VAL A 222 31.86 -6.24 2.55
CA VAL A 222 31.55 -6.46 3.96
C VAL A 222 31.13 -5.17 4.69
N VAL A 223 31.91 -4.09 4.55
CA VAL A 223 31.64 -2.84 5.29
C VAL A 223 30.34 -2.17 4.86
N PRO A 224 30.04 -1.95 3.57
CA PRO A 224 28.72 -1.47 3.15
C PRO A 224 27.57 -2.39 3.59
N SER A 225 27.76 -3.71 3.53
CA SER A 225 26.74 -4.69 3.93
C SER A 225 26.42 -4.60 5.42
N LEU A 226 27.43 -4.47 6.30
CA LEU A 226 27.21 -4.27 7.72
C LEU A 226 26.47 -2.97 8.03
N LYS A 227 26.79 -1.88 7.32
CA LYS A 227 26.04 -0.61 7.45
C LYS A 227 24.56 -0.76 7.02
N ILE A 228 24.30 -1.51 5.95
CA ILE A 228 22.93 -1.81 5.52
C ILE A 228 22.18 -2.69 6.51
N ILE A 229 22.84 -3.65 7.16
CA ILE A 229 22.23 -4.43 8.26
C ILE A 229 21.86 -3.49 9.41
N GLY A 230 22.75 -2.59 9.82
CA GLY A 230 22.46 -1.56 10.82
C GLY A 230 21.26 -0.67 10.44
N LEU A 231 21.20 -0.21 9.18
CA LEU A 231 20.05 0.52 8.67
C LEU A 231 18.76 -0.30 8.78
N ALA A 232 18.81 -1.57 8.39
CA ALA A 232 17.63 -2.44 8.38
C ALA A 232 17.09 -2.72 9.78
N LEU A 233 17.96 -2.88 10.77
CA LEU A 233 17.58 -3.00 12.19
C LEU A 233 16.85 -1.74 12.67
N CYS A 234 17.38 -0.56 12.34
CA CYS A 234 16.71 0.71 12.67
C CYS A 234 15.39 0.86 11.93
N CYS A 235 15.32 0.47 10.65
CA CYS A 235 14.09 0.50 9.86
C CYS A 235 13.03 -0.46 10.41
N ALA A 236 13.42 -1.63 10.90
CA ALA A 236 12.51 -2.56 11.57
C ALA A 236 11.91 -1.93 12.84
N ALA A 237 12.73 -1.32 13.69
CA ALA A 237 12.24 -0.59 14.86
C ALA A 237 11.31 0.59 14.46
N LEU A 238 11.70 1.34 13.42
CA LEU A 238 10.91 2.46 12.91
C LEU A 238 9.56 2.01 12.32
N SER A 239 9.50 0.85 11.66
CA SER A 239 8.25 0.27 11.17
C SER A 239 7.28 -0.07 12.31
N VAL A 240 7.80 -0.62 13.41
CA VAL A 240 7.01 -0.89 14.63
C VAL A 240 6.51 0.43 15.24
N VAL A 241 7.37 1.45 15.36
CA VAL A 241 7.00 2.78 15.86
C VAL A 241 5.90 3.40 14.99
N PHE A 242 6.01 3.30 13.66
CA PHE A 242 4.99 3.79 12.73
C PHE A 242 3.63 3.12 12.97
N CYS A 243 3.59 1.79 13.04
CA CYS A 243 2.36 1.04 13.33
C CYS A 243 1.79 1.40 14.71
N MET A 244 2.65 1.47 15.74
CA MET A 244 2.24 1.83 17.10
C MET A 244 1.67 3.26 17.17
N ALA A 245 2.27 4.21 16.47
CA ALA A 245 1.81 5.61 16.45
C ALA A 245 0.39 5.69 15.88
N LEU A 246 0.12 5.05 14.74
CA LEU A 246 -1.23 5.00 14.16
C LEU A 246 -2.21 4.34 15.14
N HIS A 247 -1.93 3.11 15.57
CA HIS A 247 -2.86 2.35 16.40
C HIS A 247 -3.13 3.01 17.76
N SER A 248 -2.08 3.53 18.42
CA SER A 248 -2.22 4.17 19.73
C SER A 248 -3.04 5.46 19.65
N LEU A 249 -2.84 6.27 18.59
CA LEU A 249 -3.64 7.46 18.37
C LEU A 249 -5.09 7.11 18.05
N GLY A 250 -5.32 6.06 17.25
CA GLY A 250 -6.67 5.54 16.98
C GLY A 250 -7.38 5.09 18.26
N ASP A 251 -6.69 4.36 19.14
CA ASP A 251 -7.23 3.95 20.45
C ASP A 251 -7.52 5.17 21.36
N PHE A 252 -6.62 6.15 21.38
CA PHE A 252 -6.83 7.40 22.11
C PHE A 252 -8.07 8.14 21.60
N TYR A 253 -8.22 8.28 20.30
CA TYR A 253 -9.37 8.94 19.70
C TYR A 253 -10.68 8.20 20.01
N ARG A 254 -10.70 6.88 19.91
CA ARG A 254 -11.89 6.07 20.27
C ARG A 254 -12.30 6.23 21.72
N LYS A 255 -11.33 6.35 22.62
CA LYS A 255 -11.58 6.50 24.06
C LYS A 255 -12.00 7.93 24.46
N ARG A 256 -11.31 8.94 23.93
CA ARG A 256 -11.46 10.35 24.38
C ARG A 256 -12.35 11.19 23.47
N LEU A 257 -12.31 10.98 22.16
CA LEU A 257 -13.04 11.76 21.16
C LEU A 257 -14.02 10.87 20.39
N LYS A 258 -15.06 10.39 21.10
CA LYS A 258 -16.05 9.44 20.54
C LYS A 258 -16.85 10.03 19.38
N ASN A 259 -17.12 11.34 19.39
CA ASN A 259 -17.85 12.02 18.31
C ASN A 259 -16.89 12.21 17.10
N PRO A 260 -17.19 11.58 15.94
CA PRO A 260 -16.31 11.64 14.77
C PRO A 260 -16.16 13.06 14.19
N TYR A 261 -17.18 13.91 14.34
CA TYR A 261 -17.11 15.32 13.89
C TYR A 261 -16.13 16.13 14.73
N ILE A 262 -16.20 16.01 16.08
CA ILE A 262 -15.28 16.71 16.98
C ILE A 262 -13.85 16.20 16.73
N ARG A 263 -13.68 14.90 16.62
CA ARG A 263 -12.39 14.26 16.39
C ARG A 263 -11.69 14.78 15.13
N ILE A 264 -12.42 14.83 14.01
CA ILE A 264 -11.83 15.24 12.73
C ILE A 264 -11.52 16.74 12.71
N VAL A 265 -12.34 17.56 13.34
CA VAL A 265 -12.10 19.01 13.45
C VAL A 265 -10.90 19.30 14.33
N VAL A 266 -10.83 18.70 15.55
CA VAL A 266 -9.70 18.89 16.46
C VAL A 266 -8.39 18.47 15.81
N SER A 267 -8.37 17.31 15.16
CA SER A 267 -7.18 16.83 14.46
C SER A 267 -6.77 17.75 13.31
N SER A 268 -7.73 18.26 12.54
CA SER A 268 -7.46 19.22 11.46
C SER A 268 -6.83 20.50 11.97
N LEU A 269 -7.32 21.04 13.10
CA LEU A 269 -6.75 22.23 13.72
C LEU A 269 -5.31 21.99 14.19
N VAL A 270 -5.02 20.82 14.75
CA VAL A 270 -3.65 20.43 15.13
C VAL A 270 -2.75 20.34 13.89
N ILE A 271 -3.22 19.72 12.80
CA ILE A 271 -2.46 19.64 11.55
C ILE A 271 -2.15 21.03 10.99
N ILE A 272 -3.14 21.93 10.96
CA ILE A 272 -2.95 23.32 10.51
C ILE A 272 -1.93 24.03 11.38
N LEU A 273 -2.07 23.93 12.71
CA LEU A 273 -1.14 24.55 13.65
C LEU A 273 0.29 24.06 13.44
N LEU A 274 0.48 22.75 13.31
CA LEU A 274 1.80 22.16 13.05
C LEU A 274 2.37 22.61 11.70
N THR A 275 1.55 22.71 10.66
CA THR A 275 1.98 23.22 9.34
C THR A 275 2.47 24.66 9.41
N ILE A 276 1.75 25.52 10.14
CA ILE A 276 2.14 26.92 10.34
C ILE A 276 3.43 27.02 11.16
N LEU A 277 3.57 26.22 12.24
CA LEU A 277 4.76 26.22 13.09
C LEU A 277 6.02 25.72 12.36
N LEU A 278 5.87 24.70 11.53
CA LEU A 278 6.97 24.12 10.77
C LEU A 278 7.28 24.88 9.47
N GLN A 279 6.40 25.78 9.06
CA GLN A 279 6.54 26.61 7.83
C GLN A 279 6.83 25.77 6.57
N THR A 280 6.24 24.57 6.46
CA THR A 280 6.47 23.65 5.34
C THR A 280 5.23 22.84 5.00
N ASP A 281 5.07 22.57 3.69
CA ASP A 281 4.01 21.73 3.12
C ASP A 281 4.46 20.28 2.87
N ASP A 282 5.70 19.94 3.21
CA ASP A 282 6.36 18.67 2.89
C ASP A 282 5.66 17.43 3.46
N TYR A 283 4.92 17.61 4.55
CA TYR A 283 4.24 16.49 5.23
C TYR A 283 2.80 16.29 4.78
N MET A 284 2.26 17.17 3.92
CA MET A 284 0.93 17.04 3.33
C MET A 284 0.88 15.98 2.23
N GLY A 285 -0.31 15.40 2.03
CA GLY A 285 -0.57 14.39 1.01
C GLY A 285 0.39 13.21 1.08
N ALA A 286 0.72 12.63 -0.07
CA ALA A 286 1.62 11.47 -0.16
C ALA A 286 3.10 11.78 0.12
N GLY A 287 3.55 13.01 -0.14
CA GLY A 287 4.94 13.44 0.09
C GLY A 287 5.96 12.91 -0.93
N VAL A 288 5.53 12.53 -2.13
CA VAL A 288 6.41 12.00 -3.21
C VAL A 288 7.59 12.93 -3.54
N PRO A 289 7.45 14.27 -3.60
CA PRO A 289 8.59 15.17 -3.84
C PRO A 289 9.69 15.05 -2.77
N VAL A 290 9.33 14.83 -1.51
CA VAL A 290 10.30 14.63 -0.42
C VAL A 290 11.01 13.29 -0.56
N ILE A 291 10.28 12.22 -0.92
CA ILE A 291 10.89 10.92 -1.24
C ILE A 291 11.93 11.08 -2.36
N GLN A 292 11.60 11.84 -3.42
CA GLN A 292 12.53 12.12 -4.51
C GLN A 292 13.78 12.89 -4.05
N ARG A 293 13.61 13.89 -3.16
CA ARG A 293 14.74 14.62 -2.57
C ARG A 293 15.62 13.70 -1.72
N ALA A 294 15.01 12.83 -0.89
CA ALA A 294 15.74 11.86 -0.06
C ALA A 294 16.56 10.89 -0.92
N ILE A 295 16.00 10.38 -2.02
CA ILE A 295 16.72 9.52 -2.97
C ILE A 295 17.85 10.29 -3.69
N ARG A 296 17.75 11.61 -3.82
CA ARG A 296 18.85 12.46 -4.33
C ARG A 296 19.92 12.75 -3.27
N GLY A 297 19.72 12.31 -2.03
CA GLY A 297 20.63 12.50 -0.91
C GLY A 297 20.38 13.77 -0.10
N GLN A 298 19.20 14.38 -0.19
CA GLN A 298 18.83 15.60 0.51
C GLN A 298 17.62 15.33 1.42
N VAL A 299 17.76 15.60 2.72
CA VAL A 299 16.71 15.34 3.69
C VAL A 299 16.77 16.33 4.85
N ASP A 300 15.59 16.70 5.36
CA ASP A 300 15.44 17.29 6.67
C ASP A 300 15.56 16.17 7.73
N PRO A 301 16.43 16.32 8.74
CA PRO A 301 16.68 15.27 9.74
C PRO A 301 15.45 14.74 10.47
N LEU A 302 14.43 15.58 10.69
CA LEU A 302 13.21 15.21 11.42
C LEU A 302 12.03 14.86 10.50
N ALA A 303 12.24 14.84 9.19
CA ALA A 303 11.15 14.63 8.23
C ALA A 303 10.38 13.32 8.48
N PHE A 304 11.08 12.22 8.82
CA PHE A 304 10.44 10.95 9.11
C PHE A 304 9.53 11.00 10.34
N VAL A 305 9.92 11.73 11.39
CA VAL A 305 9.12 11.90 12.62
C VAL A 305 7.84 12.67 12.31
N TRP A 306 7.99 13.83 11.66
CA TRP A 306 6.83 14.66 11.32
C TRP A 306 5.85 13.93 10.41
N LYS A 307 6.36 13.15 9.45
CA LYS A 307 5.47 12.36 8.58
C LYS A 307 4.65 11.33 9.35
N ILE A 308 5.23 10.65 10.35
CA ILE A 308 4.50 9.73 11.24
C ILE A 308 3.37 10.49 11.96
N VAL A 309 3.69 11.64 12.57
CA VAL A 309 2.73 12.45 13.33
C VAL A 309 1.59 12.93 12.43
N PHE A 310 1.89 13.55 11.30
CA PHE A 310 0.87 14.09 10.37
C PHE A 310 -0.02 12.98 9.80
N THR A 311 0.56 11.82 9.46
CA THR A 311 -0.19 10.68 8.93
C THR A 311 -1.10 10.09 10.00
N ALA A 312 -0.60 9.88 11.21
CA ALA A 312 -1.40 9.37 12.31
C ALA A 312 -2.58 10.31 12.64
N LEU A 313 -2.30 11.63 12.77
CA LEU A 313 -3.34 12.64 12.98
C LEU A 313 -4.39 12.63 11.87
N THR A 314 -3.98 12.48 10.61
CA THR A 314 -4.90 12.49 9.47
C THR A 314 -5.78 11.23 9.44
N LEU A 315 -5.19 10.06 9.40
CA LEU A 315 -5.91 8.81 9.15
C LEU A 315 -6.77 8.40 10.34
N GLU A 316 -6.24 8.49 11.55
CA GLU A 316 -6.96 8.08 12.76
C GLU A 316 -8.07 9.05 13.18
N ALA A 317 -8.02 10.30 12.70
CA ALA A 317 -9.14 11.23 12.85
C ALA A 317 -10.36 10.83 12.02
N GLY A 318 -10.15 10.11 10.91
CA GLY A 318 -11.22 9.66 10.02
C GLY A 318 -11.11 10.17 8.59
N PHE A 319 -10.08 10.95 8.25
CA PHE A 319 -9.73 11.23 6.85
C PHE A 319 -9.42 9.93 6.11
N LYS A 320 -9.58 9.93 4.80
CA LYS A 320 -9.43 8.74 3.97
C LYS A 320 -8.20 8.84 3.07
N GLY A 321 -7.52 7.70 2.95
CA GLY A 321 -6.29 7.55 2.18
C GLY A 321 -5.62 6.23 2.52
N GLY A 322 -4.31 6.11 2.20
CA GLY A 322 -3.51 4.94 2.48
C GLY A 322 -2.29 5.25 3.33
N GLU A 323 -1.78 4.23 4.00
CA GLU A 323 -0.60 4.29 4.88
C GLU A 323 0.69 3.92 4.16
N ILE A 324 0.61 3.31 2.97
CA ILE A 324 1.76 2.73 2.24
C ILE A 324 2.77 3.80 1.85
N VAL A 325 2.36 4.85 1.12
CA VAL A 325 3.32 5.89 0.69
C VAL A 325 3.87 6.71 1.87
N PRO A 326 3.10 7.03 2.91
CA PRO A 326 3.68 7.55 4.15
C PRO A 326 4.78 6.66 4.74
N SER A 327 4.65 5.33 4.71
CA SER A 327 5.72 4.43 5.17
C SER A 327 6.96 4.49 4.27
N PHE A 328 6.77 4.63 2.94
CA PHE A 328 7.87 4.89 2.00
C PHE A 328 8.60 6.20 2.32
N PHE A 329 7.84 7.25 2.60
CA PHE A 329 8.41 8.54 2.99
C PHE A 329 9.29 8.41 4.24
N VAL A 330 8.75 7.78 5.28
CA VAL A 330 9.45 7.54 6.54
C VAL A 330 10.74 6.75 6.32
N GLY A 331 10.67 5.65 5.57
CA GLY A 331 11.83 4.83 5.26
C GLY A 331 12.87 5.54 4.38
N ALA A 332 12.44 6.30 3.37
CA ALA A 332 13.34 7.02 2.48
C ALA A 332 14.07 8.16 3.21
N THR A 333 13.34 8.96 4.00
CA THR A 333 13.93 10.09 4.72
C THR A 333 14.84 9.65 5.84
N PHE A 334 14.45 8.66 6.63
CA PHE A 334 15.31 8.06 7.65
C PHE A 334 16.55 7.40 7.04
N GLY A 335 16.38 6.62 5.96
CA GLY A 335 17.50 5.98 5.26
C GLY A 335 18.49 6.99 4.70
N CYS A 336 18.02 8.09 4.11
CA CYS A 336 18.88 9.17 3.64
C CYS A 336 19.72 9.76 4.78
N LEU A 337 19.08 10.11 5.91
CA LEU A 337 19.75 10.62 7.10
C LEU A 337 20.81 9.63 7.62
N PHE A 338 20.46 8.36 7.75
CA PHE A 338 21.36 7.30 8.17
C PHE A 338 22.59 7.21 7.24
N GLY A 339 22.38 7.29 5.93
CA GLY A 339 23.46 7.28 4.95
C GLY A 339 24.41 8.47 5.08
N GLN A 340 23.88 9.67 5.35
CA GLN A 340 24.68 10.87 5.61
C GLN A 340 25.53 10.72 6.88
N LEU A 341 24.92 10.21 7.97
CA LEU A 341 25.61 10.07 9.26
C LEU A 341 26.72 9.01 9.23
N LEU A 342 26.52 7.91 8.52
CA LEU A 342 27.49 6.80 8.49
C LEU A 342 28.43 6.82 7.27
N GLY A 343 28.36 7.86 6.44
CA GLY A 343 29.25 7.99 5.28
C GLY A 343 29.10 6.84 4.27
N ILE A 344 27.87 6.41 4.00
CA ILE A 344 27.51 5.51 2.90
C ILE A 344 26.53 6.24 1.98
N SER A 345 26.42 5.83 0.72
CA SER A 345 25.52 6.49 -0.24
C SER A 345 24.15 6.80 0.36
N PRO A 346 23.79 8.08 0.61
CA PRO A 346 22.47 8.46 1.13
C PRO A 346 21.34 8.03 0.19
N SER A 347 21.62 8.03 -1.12
CA SER A 347 20.66 7.61 -2.15
C SER A 347 20.32 6.12 -2.04
N LEU A 348 21.33 5.26 -1.86
CA LEU A 348 21.13 3.83 -1.61
C LEU A 348 20.39 3.59 -0.31
N CYS A 349 20.83 4.25 0.77
CA CYS A 349 20.22 4.10 2.09
C CYS A 349 18.76 4.57 2.10
N ALA A 350 18.41 5.63 1.37
CA ALA A 350 17.03 6.06 1.16
C ALA A 350 16.20 5.00 0.46
N ALA A 351 16.71 4.40 -0.61
CA ALA A 351 16.03 3.35 -1.37
C ALA A 351 15.83 2.07 -0.53
N VAL A 352 16.88 1.59 0.12
CA VAL A 352 16.82 0.40 1.00
C VAL A 352 15.94 0.66 2.21
N GLY A 353 16.07 1.83 2.85
CA GLY A 353 15.23 2.22 3.99
C GLY A 353 13.74 2.28 3.64
N MET A 354 13.41 2.85 2.46
CA MET A 354 12.05 2.88 1.91
C MET A 354 11.44 1.48 1.84
N MET A 355 12.16 0.51 1.27
CA MET A 355 11.69 -0.86 1.11
C MET A 355 11.69 -1.65 2.43
N SER A 356 12.67 -1.40 3.31
CA SER A 356 12.77 -2.05 4.61
C SER A 356 11.63 -1.64 5.54
N VAL A 357 11.30 -0.34 5.62
CA VAL A 357 10.14 0.12 6.42
C VAL A 357 8.83 -0.41 5.84
N PHE A 358 8.65 -0.35 4.52
CA PHE A 358 7.46 -0.92 3.87
C PHE A 358 7.29 -2.41 4.17
N CYS A 359 8.35 -3.18 4.08
CA CYS A 359 8.34 -4.60 4.43
C CYS A 359 7.94 -4.81 5.90
N GLY A 360 8.52 -4.02 6.81
CA GLY A 360 8.22 -4.14 8.24
C GLY A 360 6.76 -3.80 8.60
N VAL A 361 6.17 -2.80 7.93
CA VAL A 361 4.78 -2.39 8.20
C VAL A 361 3.72 -3.27 7.50
N THR A 362 4.07 -3.92 6.38
CA THR A 362 3.12 -4.75 5.60
C THR A 362 3.32 -6.24 5.77
N ASN A 363 4.45 -6.67 6.28
CA ASN A 363 4.87 -8.08 6.36
C ASN A 363 4.95 -8.77 4.98
N CYS A 364 5.29 -8.03 3.92
CA CYS A 364 5.33 -8.50 2.53
C CYS A 364 6.76 -8.44 1.95
N PRO A 365 7.66 -9.37 2.30
CA PRO A 365 9.06 -9.33 1.87
C PRO A 365 9.23 -9.51 0.37
N ILE A 366 8.49 -10.43 -0.27
CA ILE A 366 8.62 -10.69 -1.72
C ILE A 366 8.11 -9.49 -2.52
N THR A 367 6.96 -8.95 -2.13
CA THR A 367 6.44 -7.71 -2.74
C THR A 367 7.43 -6.56 -2.59
N SER A 368 8.04 -6.39 -1.41
CA SER A 368 9.02 -5.33 -1.17
C SER A 368 10.23 -5.43 -2.10
N MET A 369 10.72 -6.64 -2.35
CA MET A 369 11.80 -6.90 -3.31
C MET A 369 11.37 -6.56 -4.75
N LEU A 370 10.17 -6.97 -5.15
CA LEU A 370 9.64 -6.70 -6.49
C LEU A 370 9.39 -5.20 -6.71
N ILE A 371 8.85 -4.49 -5.71
CA ILE A 371 8.73 -3.03 -5.77
C ILE A 371 10.12 -2.39 -5.92
N ALA A 372 11.14 -2.88 -5.16
CA ALA A 372 12.49 -2.37 -5.30
C ALA A 372 13.01 -2.51 -6.74
N PHE A 373 12.79 -3.66 -7.38
CA PHE A 373 13.23 -3.90 -8.75
C PHE A 373 12.48 -3.03 -9.78
N GLU A 374 11.19 -2.86 -9.63
CA GLU A 374 10.38 -2.06 -10.54
C GLU A 374 10.63 -0.55 -10.38
N LEU A 375 10.95 -0.06 -9.16
CA LEU A 375 11.20 1.36 -8.90
C LEU A 375 12.66 1.79 -9.10
N PHE A 376 13.62 0.93 -8.73
CA PHE A 376 15.05 1.29 -8.69
C PHE A 376 15.91 0.50 -9.70
N GLY A 377 15.32 -0.52 -10.35
CA GLY A 377 16.05 -1.43 -11.23
C GLY A 377 16.86 -2.48 -10.46
N TYR A 378 17.66 -3.25 -11.19
CA TYR A 378 18.33 -4.44 -10.65
C TYR A 378 19.73 -4.16 -10.05
N HIS A 379 20.25 -2.94 -10.14
CA HIS A 379 21.61 -2.60 -9.71
C HIS A 379 21.63 -2.57 -8.19
N GLY A 380 21.13 -2.85 -7.33
CA GLY A 380 21.22 -2.82 -5.85
C GLY A 380 20.61 -4.03 -5.19
N VAL A 381 20.32 -5.06 -5.97
CA VAL A 381 19.62 -6.28 -5.52
C VAL A 381 20.18 -6.85 -4.21
N PRO A 382 21.51 -7.07 -4.05
CA PRO A 382 22.03 -7.64 -2.81
C PRO A 382 21.73 -6.78 -1.58
N PHE A 383 21.79 -5.45 -1.71
CA PHE A 383 21.47 -4.53 -0.61
C PHE A 383 20.00 -4.52 -0.26
N PHE A 384 19.11 -4.57 -1.28
CA PHE A 384 17.67 -4.70 -1.04
C PHE A 384 17.31 -6.01 -0.38
N LEU A 385 17.86 -7.14 -0.86
CA LEU A 385 17.65 -8.46 -0.27
C LEU A 385 18.04 -8.47 1.19
N LEU A 386 19.25 -7.95 1.50
CA LEU A 386 19.78 -7.88 2.85
C LEU A 386 18.90 -7.00 3.76
N GLY A 387 18.60 -5.78 3.31
CA GLY A 387 17.81 -4.82 4.08
C GLY A 387 16.38 -5.29 4.36
N ILE A 388 15.71 -5.80 3.34
CA ILE A 388 14.33 -6.30 3.44
C ILE A 388 14.28 -7.55 4.33
N SER A 389 15.20 -8.52 4.17
CA SER A 389 15.20 -9.75 4.95
C SER A 389 15.42 -9.50 6.44
N VAL A 390 16.39 -8.63 6.78
CA VAL A 390 16.67 -8.26 8.17
C VAL A 390 15.48 -7.51 8.76
N SER A 391 14.91 -6.54 8.02
CA SER A 391 13.75 -5.78 8.50
C SER A 391 12.53 -6.67 8.68
N TYR A 392 12.26 -7.60 7.78
CA TYR A 392 11.16 -8.57 7.88
C TYR A 392 11.24 -9.38 9.17
N LEU A 393 12.44 -9.93 9.47
CA LEU A 393 12.65 -10.73 10.66
C LEU A 393 12.48 -9.87 11.92
N MET A 394 13.11 -8.70 11.96
CA MET A 394 13.24 -7.88 13.17
C MET A 394 12.01 -7.01 13.48
N SER A 395 11.10 -6.79 12.52
CA SER A 395 9.82 -6.08 12.76
C SER A 395 8.82 -6.90 13.58
N GLY A 396 9.12 -8.16 13.83
CA GLY A 396 8.22 -9.05 14.59
C GLY A 396 6.89 -9.25 13.88
N TYR A 397 5.82 -9.28 14.65
CA TYR A 397 4.47 -9.54 14.15
C TYR A 397 3.61 -8.27 14.06
N TYR A 398 4.20 -7.10 14.26
CA TYR A 398 3.51 -5.84 14.06
C TYR A 398 3.23 -5.60 12.57
N GLY A 399 2.11 -4.94 12.27
CA GLY A 399 1.74 -4.58 10.92
C GLY A 399 0.65 -3.52 10.89
N LEU A 400 0.42 -2.91 9.72
CA LEU A 400 -0.65 -1.93 9.49
C LEU A 400 -2.03 -2.57 9.50
N TYR A 401 -2.11 -3.83 9.06
CA TYR A 401 -3.38 -4.49 8.80
C TYR A 401 -3.71 -5.48 9.91
N HIS A 402 -4.70 -5.13 10.76
CA HIS A 402 -5.17 -5.99 11.86
C HIS A 402 -5.73 -7.35 11.40
N ASP A 403 -6.38 -7.35 10.23
CA ASP A 403 -7.03 -8.55 9.70
C ASP A 403 -6.07 -9.41 8.85
N GLN A 404 -4.78 -9.02 8.76
CA GLN A 404 -3.72 -9.87 8.21
C GLN A 404 -3.45 -11.05 9.15
N THR A 405 -3.51 -12.26 8.62
CA THR A 405 -3.27 -13.47 9.39
C THR A 405 -1.81 -13.90 9.29
N ILE A 406 -1.17 -14.14 10.43
CA ILE A 406 0.17 -14.72 10.50
C ILE A 406 0.02 -16.20 10.70
N VAL A 407 0.22 -16.98 9.63
CA VAL A 407 0.00 -18.42 9.62
C VAL A 407 1.21 -19.16 10.19
N TYR A 408 2.40 -18.80 9.72
CA TYR A 408 3.65 -19.37 10.20
C TYR A 408 4.52 -18.33 10.87
N SER A 409 5.26 -18.75 11.90
CA SER A 409 6.21 -17.89 12.62
C SER A 409 7.31 -17.40 11.70
N LYS A 410 7.71 -16.12 11.86
CA LYS A 410 8.88 -15.55 11.19
C LYS A 410 10.21 -16.07 11.75
N TYR A 411 10.20 -16.66 12.96
CA TYR A 411 11.41 -17.03 13.71
C TYR A 411 11.68 -18.53 13.72
N LYS A 412 10.61 -19.34 13.62
CA LYS A 412 10.65 -20.80 13.73
C LYS A 412 9.73 -21.44 12.72
N THR A 413 9.97 -22.68 12.35
CA THR A 413 9.07 -23.47 11.50
C THR A 413 7.87 -23.96 12.34
N GLU A 414 7.03 -23.01 12.76
CA GLU A 414 5.91 -23.24 13.66
C GLU A 414 4.64 -22.60 13.13
N TYR A 415 3.54 -23.34 13.16
CA TYR A 415 2.21 -22.87 12.82
C TYR A 415 1.63 -22.10 14.01
N ILE A 416 1.31 -20.82 13.85
CA ILE A 416 0.83 -19.97 14.95
C ILE A 416 -0.60 -19.42 14.72
N ASN A 417 -1.00 -19.22 13.47
CA ASN A 417 -2.35 -18.81 13.06
C ASN A 417 -3.00 -17.73 13.94
N ARG A 418 -2.38 -16.56 14.00
CA ARG A 418 -2.89 -15.41 14.76
C ARG A 418 -3.00 -14.15 13.91
N LYS A 419 -3.74 -13.15 14.35
CA LYS A 419 -3.81 -11.85 13.68
C LYS A 419 -2.59 -10.99 14.00
N ALA A 420 -2.22 -10.08 13.09
CA ALA A 420 -0.97 -9.31 13.14
C ALA A 420 -0.80 -8.38 14.36
N ARG A 421 -1.77 -8.26 15.23
CA ARG A 421 -1.70 -7.44 16.45
C ARG A 421 -1.73 -8.28 17.74
N GLU A 422 -2.06 -9.54 17.65
CA GLU A 422 -2.10 -10.47 18.79
C GLU A 422 -0.72 -11.09 19.02
#